data_9bd08017f4af582da2f07e2017a74b28
#
_entry.id   9bd08017f4af582da2f07e2017a74b28
#
_cell.length_a   1.000
_cell.length_b   1.000
_cell.length_c   1.000
_cell.angle_alpha   90.00
_cell.angle_beta   90.00
_cell.angle_gamma   90.00
#
_symmetry.space_group_name_H-M   'P 1'
#
loop_
_entity.id
_entity.type
_entity.pdbx_description
1 polymer ?
#
loop_
_entity_poly.entity_id
_entity_poly.type
_entity_poly.pdbx_seq_one_letter_code
_entity_poly.pdbx_strand_id
1 'polypeptide(L)' 'MSVKIKKQCIVLLSGGLDSATVLNIALENYDVTALIFDYGQRHKFEISAAKKIAEIADIPIKLITIDLGQF' A
#
# COMPACT_ATOMS: atom_id res chain seq x y z
N MET A 1 -30.09 4.85 -10.96
CA MET A 1 -28.97 4.50 -10.08
C MET A 1 -27.68 5.09 -10.63
N SER A 2 -27.06 5.98 -9.88
CA SER A 2 -25.82 6.58 -10.31
C SER A 2 -24.64 5.74 -9.85
N VAL A 3 -23.75 5.39 -10.78
CA VAL A 3 -22.52 4.71 -10.48
C VAL A 3 -21.45 5.77 -10.26
N LYS A 4 -20.93 5.84 -9.05
CA LYS A 4 -19.81 6.74 -8.77
C LYS A 4 -18.53 6.08 -9.22
N ILE A 5 -17.86 6.69 -10.18
CA ILE A 5 -16.53 6.29 -10.60
C ILE A 5 -15.55 7.03 -9.73
N LYS A 6 -14.83 6.28 -8.90
CA LYS A 6 -13.79 6.86 -8.04
C LYS A 6 -12.51 7.04 -8.85
N LYS A 7 -11.81 8.13 -8.58
CA LYS A 7 -10.48 8.33 -9.14
C LYS A 7 -9.49 7.35 -8.54
N GLN A 8 -8.50 6.98 -9.31
CA GLN A 8 -7.46 6.08 -8.84
C GLN A 8 -6.44 6.83 -7.98
N CYS A 9 -5.95 6.14 -6.96
CA CYS A 9 -4.97 6.69 -6.04
C CYS A 9 -3.98 5.60 -5.67
N ILE A 10 -2.71 5.96 -5.59
CA ILE A 10 -1.67 5.05 -5.13
C ILE A 10 -1.27 5.50 -3.73
N VAL A 11 -1.32 4.56 -2.78
CA VAL A 11 -0.92 4.82 -1.40
C VAL A 11 0.30 3.99 -1.08
N LEU A 12 1.35 4.66 -0.62
CA LEU A 12 2.56 3.98 -0.16
C LEU A 12 2.31 3.40 1.22
N LEU A 13 2.40 2.09 1.34
CA LEU A 13 2.21 1.40 2.61
C LEU A 13 3.56 0.96 3.18
N SER A 14 3.79 1.31 4.42
CA SER A 14 5.01 0.92 5.14
C SER A 14 4.74 -0.09 6.27
N GLY A 15 3.50 -0.45 6.49
CA GLY A 15 3.14 -1.32 7.61
C GLY A 15 3.02 -0.59 8.94
N GLY A 16 3.28 0.70 8.98
CA GLY A 16 3.14 1.51 10.17
C GLY A 16 1.71 1.99 10.39
N LEU A 17 1.44 2.47 11.58
CA LEU A 17 0.12 2.93 11.97
C LEU A 17 -0.36 4.11 11.11
N ASP A 18 0.54 5.02 10.80
CA ASP A 18 0.21 6.20 9.99
C ASP A 18 -0.19 5.82 8.58
N SER A 19 0.45 4.78 8.01
CA SER A 19 0.08 4.28 6.68
C SER A 19 -1.33 3.74 6.65
N ALA A 20 -1.74 3.04 7.70
CA ALA A 20 -3.09 2.51 7.79
C ALA A 20 -4.11 3.63 7.88
N THR A 21 -3.80 4.69 8.61
CA THR A 21 -4.67 5.85 8.73
C THR A 21 -4.86 6.56 7.39
N VAL A 22 -3.76 6.79 6.67
CA VAL A 22 -3.81 7.40 5.34
C VAL A 22 -4.61 6.54 4.38
N LEU A 23 -4.41 5.23 4.44
CA LEU A 23 -5.15 4.29 3.61
C LEU A 23 -6.65 4.38 3.86
N ASN A 24 -7.08 4.41 5.11
CA ASN A 24 -8.49 4.51 5.44
C ASN A 24 -9.12 5.79 4.90
N ILE A 25 -8.41 6.91 4.97
CA ILE A 25 -8.87 8.19 4.42
C ILE A 25 -9.00 8.09 2.90
N ALA A 26 -8.00 7.51 2.25
CA ALA A 26 -8.00 7.37 0.78
C ALA A 26 -9.13 6.47 0.30
N LEU A 27 -9.40 5.38 1.02
CA LEU A 27 -10.43 4.42 0.63
C LEU A 27 -11.84 5.03 0.56
N GLU A 28 -12.09 6.08 1.31
CA GLU A 28 -13.40 6.73 1.30
C GLU A 28 -13.69 7.43 -0.02
N ASN A 29 -12.64 7.92 -0.69
CA ASN A 29 -12.81 8.81 -1.85
C ASN A 29 -12.17 8.29 -3.13
N TYR A 30 -11.30 7.28 -3.05
CA TYR A 30 -10.48 6.84 -4.17
C TYR A 30 -10.51 5.33 -4.32
N ASP A 31 -10.20 4.91 -5.54
CA ASP A 31 -9.94 3.52 -5.86
C ASP A 31 -8.44 3.30 -5.65
N VAL A 32 -8.07 2.64 -4.56
CA VAL A 32 -6.71 2.64 -4.05
C VAL A 32 -5.93 1.41 -4.49
N THR A 33 -4.68 1.63 -4.90
CA THR A 33 -3.68 0.58 -5.07
C THR A 33 -2.58 0.82 -4.04
N ALA A 34 -2.19 -0.22 -3.31
CA ALA A 34 -1.11 -0.13 -2.36
C ALA A 34 0.23 -0.31 -3.08
N LEU A 35 1.18 0.56 -2.77
CA LEU A 35 2.54 0.46 -3.26
C LEU A 35 3.45 0.13 -2.10
N ILE A 36 4.24 -0.93 -2.23
CA ILE A 36 5.15 -1.39 -1.19
C ILE A 36 6.55 -1.47 -1.78
N PHE A 37 7.51 -0.84 -1.11
CA PHE A 37 8.92 -0.95 -1.49
C PHE A 37 9.62 -2.03 -0.68
N ASP A 38 10.35 -2.87 -1.36
CA ASP A 38 11.17 -3.92 -0.75
C ASP A 38 12.63 -3.58 -1.00
N TYR A 39 13.32 -3.21 0.08
CA TYR A 39 14.76 -2.90 0.03
C TYR A 39 15.65 -4.12 0.22
N GLY A 40 15.06 -5.27 0.42
CA GLY A 40 15.78 -6.55 0.44
C GLY A 40 16.41 -6.97 1.74
N GLN A 41 16.57 -6.11 2.72
CA GLN A 41 17.40 -6.49 3.86
C GLN A 41 16.77 -6.44 5.24
N ARG A 42 15.88 -5.54 5.53
CA ARG A 42 15.52 -5.37 6.94
C ARG A 42 14.07 -5.25 7.25
N HIS A 43 13.23 -5.28 6.27
CA HIS A 43 11.88 -4.83 6.50
C HIS A 43 10.84 -5.88 6.16
N LYS A 44 11.20 -7.16 6.30
CA LYS A 44 10.26 -8.24 6.00
C LYS A 44 9.00 -8.15 6.85
N PHE A 45 9.15 -7.76 8.12
CA PHE A 45 7.99 -7.60 8.99
C PHE A 45 7.11 -6.45 8.52
N GLU A 46 7.71 -5.35 8.11
CA GLU A 46 6.97 -4.21 7.60
C GLU A 46 6.27 -4.54 6.30
N ILE A 47 6.94 -5.27 5.42
CA ILE A 47 6.36 -5.72 4.15
C ILE A 47 5.19 -6.66 4.42
N SER A 48 5.34 -7.62 5.31
CA SER A 48 4.27 -8.54 5.66
C SER A 48 3.09 -7.80 6.28
N ALA A 49 3.36 -6.84 7.16
CA ALA A 49 2.32 -6.03 7.77
C ALA A 49 1.58 -5.18 6.72
N ALA A 50 2.32 -4.58 5.80
CA ALA A 50 1.73 -3.78 4.73
C ALA A 50 0.85 -4.64 3.81
N LYS A 51 1.31 -5.83 3.45
CA LYS A 51 0.53 -6.76 2.65
C LYS A 51 -0.77 -7.16 3.36
N LYS A 52 -0.67 -7.38 4.66
CA LYS A 52 -1.84 -7.76 5.45
C LYS A 52 -2.85 -6.63 5.53
N ILE A 53 -2.38 -5.41 5.68
CA ILE A 53 -3.25 -4.23 5.68
C ILE A 53 -3.99 -4.12 4.34
N ALA A 54 -3.29 -4.27 3.24
CA ALA A 54 -3.89 -4.21 1.91
C ALA A 54 -4.87 -5.36 1.68
N GLU A 55 -4.56 -6.55 2.18
CA GLU A 55 -5.44 -7.71 2.09
C GLU A 55 -6.73 -7.49 2.86
N ILE A 56 -6.65 -6.95 4.07
CA ILE A 56 -7.82 -6.63 4.87
C ILE A 56 -8.68 -5.57 4.19
N ALA A 57 -8.03 -4.59 3.55
CA ALA A 57 -8.73 -3.53 2.83
C ALA A 57 -9.24 -3.99 1.45
N ASP A 58 -8.88 -5.19 1.03
CA ASP A 58 -9.25 -5.77 -0.26
C ASP A 58 -8.87 -4.88 -1.43
N ILE A 59 -7.61 -4.43 -1.42
CA ILE A 59 -7.05 -3.59 -2.48
C ILE A 59 -5.87 -4.28 -3.15
N PRO A 60 -5.61 -3.98 -4.42
CA PRO A 60 -4.45 -4.54 -5.11
C PRO A 60 -3.14 -4.00 -4.54
N ILE A 61 -2.11 -4.81 -4.62
CA ILE A 61 -0.78 -4.49 -4.13
C ILE A 61 0.19 -4.47 -5.30
N LYS A 62 1.06 -3.46 -5.32
CA LYS A 62 2.19 -3.42 -6.22
C LYS A 62 3.46 -3.40 -5.39
N LEU A 63 4.28 -4.43 -5.54
CA LEU A 63 5.55 -4.55 -4.82
C LEU A 63 6.68 -4.14 -5.74
N ILE A 64 7.50 -3.20 -5.31
CA ILE A 64 8.68 -2.75 -6.03
C ILE A 64 9.91 -3.11 -5.22
N THR A 65 10.75 -3.95 -5.81
CA THR A 65 12.01 -4.35 -5.19
C THR A 65 13.11 -3.40 -5.63
N ILE A 66 13.83 -2.87 -4.65
CA ILE A 66 14.94 -1.95 -4.89
C ILE A 66 16.21 -2.62 -4.38
N ASP A 67 17.19 -2.78 -5.25
CA ASP A 67 18.48 -3.33 -4.88
C ASP A 67 19.46 -2.20 -4.61
N LEU A 68 19.67 -1.91 -3.32
CA LEU A 68 20.60 -0.86 -2.89
C LEU A 68 22.03 -1.36 -2.83
N GLY A 69 22.26 -2.65 -2.97
CA GLY A 69 23.60 -3.22 -2.90
C GLY A 69 24.49 -2.90 -4.09
N GLN A 70 23.91 -2.33 -5.15
CA GLN A 70 24.67 -1.96 -6.36
C GLN A 70 25.20 -0.53 -6.35
N PHE A 71 24.93 0.21 -5.31
CA PHE A 71 25.36 1.60 -5.22
C PHE A 71 26.56 1.80 -4.32
#